data_084e40cdb3281ecf8d8be065791d3a41
#
_entry.id   084e40cdb3281ecf8d8be065791d3a41
#
_cell.length_a   1.000
_cell.length_b   1.000
_cell.length_c   1.000
_cell.angle_alpha   90.00
_cell.angle_beta   90.00
_cell.angle_gamma   90.00
#
_symmetry.space_group_name_H-M   'P 1'
#
loop_
_entity.id
_entity.type
_entity.pdbx_description
1 polymer ?
#
loop_
_entity_poly.entity_id
_entity_poly.type
_entity_poly.pdbx_seq_one_letter_code
_entity_poly.pdbx_strand_id
1 'polypeptide(L)'
;TVGFIAAMWITNLTGNKASENQFYIAAIAAIGLGIYSFTLPKCMPEGKTTDSKSFVDLIGLSSFKLFANYKLALFFLFSMFLGAALQLTNAYGDVYLDDFKRLPEYSDSLVVKYSTLIMSISQVSETLFILAIPFFLKRFGIKQVMLLSMVAWVLRFGLFAYGNPGDGLWMIIVSCIVYGMAFDFFNISGSLFVETSTDSTIRSSAQGLFMMMTNGFGAIFGSITSGYVIEKYFTTSAGKDWHTIWLSFAIYALVITIAFAIFFKHKHNPADIEQVGH
;
A
#
# COMPACT_ATOMS: atom_id res chain seq x y z
N THR A 1 10.80 -8.61 0.50
CA THR A 1 12.08 -7.87 0.54
C THR A 1 13.17 -8.58 -0.25
N VAL A 2 13.56 -9.83 0.11
CA VAL A 2 14.64 -10.57 -0.59
C VAL A 2 14.34 -10.73 -2.08
N GLY A 3 13.13 -11.13 -2.46
CA GLY A 3 12.72 -11.29 -3.87
C GLY A 3 12.80 -9.98 -4.66
N PHE A 4 12.41 -8.85 -4.05
CA PHE A 4 12.51 -7.53 -4.68
C PHE A 4 13.96 -7.13 -4.93
N ILE A 5 14.83 -7.29 -3.92
CA ILE A 5 16.26 -7.01 -4.05
C ILE A 5 16.88 -7.92 -5.12
N ALA A 6 16.57 -9.22 -5.11
CA ALA A 6 17.06 -10.16 -6.11
C ALA A 6 16.61 -9.77 -7.53
N ALA A 7 15.34 -9.43 -7.72
CA ALA A 7 14.82 -8.98 -9.02
C ALA A 7 15.54 -7.71 -9.50
N MET A 8 15.78 -6.75 -8.61
CA MET A 8 16.53 -5.54 -8.92
C MET A 8 17.97 -5.85 -9.34
N TRP A 9 18.67 -6.70 -8.59
CA TRP A 9 20.03 -7.11 -8.93
C TRP A 9 20.09 -7.81 -10.28
N ILE A 10 19.18 -8.74 -10.55
CA ILE A 10 19.12 -9.45 -11.83
C ILE A 10 18.90 -8.46 -12.97
N THR A 11 17.95 -7.53 -12.85
CA THR A 11 17.65 -6.57 -13.92
C THR A 11 18.78 -5.55 -14.15
N ASN A 12 19.45 -5.09 -13.09
CA ASN A 12 20.57 -4.15 -13.21
C ASN A 12 21.85 -4.82 -13.72
N LEU A 13 22.22 -6.00 -13.19
CA LEU A 13 23.44 -6.71 -13.61
C LEU A 13 23.35 -7.23 -15.05
N THR A 14 22.16 -7.59 -15.51
CA THR A 14 21.93 -8.05 -16.88
C THR A 14 21.70 -6.91 -17.88
N GLY A 15 21.70 -5.65 -17.43
CA GLY A 15 21.43 -4.49 -18.28
C GLY A 15 19.99 -4.41 -18.80
N ASN A 16 19.08 -5.18 -18.23
CA ASN A 16 17.68 -5.31 -18.70
C ASN A 16 16.70 -4.33 -18.01
N LYS A 17 17.20 -3.31 -17.31
CA LYS A 17 16.33 -2.27 -16.72
C LYS A 17 15.53 -1.59 -17.84
N ALA A 18 14.20 -1.54 -17.68
CA ALA A 18 13.25 -0.99 -18.66
C ALA A 18 13.20 -1.74 -20.02
N SER A 19 13.64 -3.00 -20.08
CA SER A 19 13.48 -3.85 -21.25
C SER A 19 12.37 -4.88 -21.06
N GLU A 20 11.88 -5.45 -22.17
CA GLU A 20 10.89 -6.53 -22.18
C GLU A 20 11.37 -7.80 -21.45
N ASN A 21 12.69 -8.01 -21.35
CA ASN A 21 13.27 -9.18 -20.70
C ASN A 21 12.87 -9.33 -19.23
N GLN A 22 12.59 -8.22 -18.52
CA GLN A 22 12.08 -8.30 -17.14
C GLN A 22 10.72 -9.00 -17.04
N PHE A 23 9.86 -8.88 -18.07
CA PHE A 23 8.58 -9.59 -18.12
C PHE A 23 8.78 -11.09 -18.38
N TYR A 24 9.74 -11.48 -19.22
CA TYR A 24 10.09 -12.88 -19.42
C TYR A 24 10.65 -13.51 -18.16
N ILE A 25 11.54 -12.81 -17.44
CA ILE A 25 12.09 -13.29 -16.16
C ILE A 25 10.96 -13.48 -15.13
N ALA A 26 10.06 -12.51 -15.02
CA ALA A 26 8.90 -12.60 -14.12
C ALA A 26 7.96 -13.77 -14.51
N ALA A 27 7.71 -13.98 -15.80
CA ALA A 27 6.90 -15.08 -16.30
C ALA A 27 7.52 -16.45 -15.97
N ILE A 28 8.82 -16.62 -16.18
CA ILE A 28 9.53 -17.87 -15.85
C ILE A 28 9.48 -18.13 -14.34
N ALA A 29 9.69 -17.12 -13.51
CA ALA A 29 9.58 -17.25 -12.06
C ALA A 29 8.15 -17.62 -11.62
N ALA A 30 7.13 -17.01 -12.23
CA ALA A 30 5.72 -17.31 -11.94
C ALA A 30 5.35 -18.75 -12.35
N ILE A 31 5.82 -19.24 -13.51
CA ILE A 31 5.65 -20.62 -13.94
C ILE A 31 6.33 -21.58 -12.97
N GLY A 32 7.57 -21.30 -12.56
CA GLY A 32 8.28 -22.09 -11.56
C GLY A 32 7.53 -22.16 -10.23
N LEU A 33 7.00 -21.04 -9.75
CA LEU A 33 6.16 -21.00 -8.55
C LEU A 33 4.86 -21.79 -8.72
N GLY A 34 4.23 -21.69 -9.91
CA GLY A 34 3.05 -22.47 -10.26
C GLY A 34 3.32 -23.98 -10.19
N ILE A 35 4.42 -24.46 -10.78
CA ILE A 35 4.83 -25.85 -10.69
C ILE A 35 5.12 -26.25 -9.24
N TYR A 36 5.83 -25.42 -8.49
CA TYR A 36 6.12 -25.67 -7.07
C TYR A 36 4.85 -25.78 -6.23
N SER A 37 3.79 -25.04 -6.56
CA SER A 37 2.53 -25.06 -5.81
C SER A 37 1.86 -26.45 -5.80
N PHE A 38 2.10 -27.29 -6.81
CA PHE A 38 1.59 -28.67 -6.83
C PHE A 38 2.29 -29.60 -5.82
N THR A 39 3.43 -29.21 -5.29
CA THR A 39 4.17 -29.96 -4.26
C THR A 39 3.72 -29.62 -2.84
N LEU A 40 2.90 -28.55 -2.68
CA LEU A 40 2.41 -28.13 -1.38
C LEU A 40 1.39 -29.13 -0.81
N PRO A 41 1.36 -29.30 0.53
CA PRO A 41 0.38 -30.17 1.16
C PRO A 41 -1.05 -29.69 0.88
N LYS A 42 -1.96 -30.63 0.66
CA LYS A 42 -3.38 -30.33 0.41
C LYS A 42 -4.01 -29.78 1.70
N CYS A 43 -4.33 -28.51 1.71
CA CYS A 43 -5.16 -27.90 2.74
C CYS A 43 -6.63 -28.06 2.32
N MET A 44 -7.39 -28.86 3.08
CA MET A 44 -8.83 -28.97 2.86
C MET A 44 -9.50 -27.70 3.38
N PRO A 45 -10.44 -27.08 2.62
CA PRO A 45 -11.24 -25.97 3.13
C PRO A 45 -12.01 -26.45 4.36
N GLU A 46 -11.88 -25.75 5.48
CA GLU A 46 -12.73 -25.96 6.65
C GLU A 46 -14.16 -25.50 6.31
N GLY A 47 -15.12 -26.38 6.45
CA GLY A 47 -16.55 -26.08 6.29
C GLY A 47 -17.17 -26.60 5.01
N LYS A 48 -17.60 -27.87 5.05
CA LYS A 48 -18.72 -28.34 4.22
C LYS A 48 -20.00 -27.72 4.77
N THR A 49 -20.36 -26.53 4.35
CA THR A 49 -21.77 -26.15 4.41
C THR A 49 -22.47 -26.85 3.27
N THR A 50 -23.31 -27.80 3.64
CA THR A 50 -24.15 -28.61 2.74
C THR A 50 -25.25 -27.78 2.08
N ASP A 51 -25.36 -26.51 2.39
CA ASP A 51 -26.33 -25.61 1.79
C ASP A 51 -25.82 -25.10 0.44
N SER A 52 -26.67 -25.21 -0.56
CA SER A 52 -26.40 -24.64 -1.88
C SER A 52 -26.21 -23.14 -1.77
N LYS A 53 -24.94 -22.71 -1.68
CA LYS A 53 -24.62 -21.28 -1.67
C LYS A 53 -25.11 -20.68 -2.99
N SER A 54 -25.85 -19.59 -2.90
CA SER A 54 -26.21 -18.78 -4.06
C SER A 54 -24.95 -18.35 -4.82
N PHE A 55 -25.03 -18.21 -6.13
CA PHE A 55 -23.92 -17.68 -6.94
C PHE A 55 -23.41 -16.35 -6.40
N VAL A 56 -24.31 -15.52 -5.87
CA VAL A 56 -24.00 -14.23 -5.19
C VAL A 56 -23.11 -14.44 -3.96
N ASP A 57 -23.33 -15.51 -3.20
CA ASP A 57 -22.50 -15.84 -2.02
C ASP A 57 -21.15 -16.44 -2.42
N LEU A 58 -21.12 -17.20 -3.53
CA LEU A 58 -19.88 -17.79 -4.04
C LEU A 58 -18.88 -16.71 -4.52
N ILE A 59 -19.36 -15.64 -5.15
CA ILE A 59 -18.52 -14.52 -5.61
C ILE A 59 -18.37 -13.41 -4.55
N GLY A 60 -18.88 -13.62 -3.34
CA GLY A 60 -18.71 -12.73 -2.20
C GLY A 60 -19.51 -11.42 -2.28
N LEU A 61 -20.46 -11.27 -3.23
CA LEU A 61 -21.28 -10.05 -3.37
C LEU A 61 -22.19 -9.81 -2.16
N SER A 62 -22.48 -10.83 -1.36
CA SER A 62 -23.21 -10.68 -0.10
C SER A 62 -22.50 -9.73 0.87
N SER A 63 -21.18 -9.60 0.79
CA SER A 63 -20.40 -8.66 1.63
C SER A 63 -20.73 -7.19 1.35
N PHE A 64 -21.26 -6.83 0.18
CA PHE A 64 -21.73 -5.47 -0.10
C PHE A 64 -22.90 -5.04 0.83
N LYS A 65 -23.64 -5.98 1.43
CA LYS A 65 -24.63 -5.67 2.46
C LYS A 65 -23.99 -4.99 3.69
N LEU A 66 -22.68 -5.17 3.90
CA LEU A 66 -21.95 -4.50 4.98
C LEU A 66 -21.93 -2.98 4.85
N PHE A 67 -22.14 -2.43 3.66
CA PHE A 67 -22.32 -0.99 3.45
C PHE A 67 -23.59 -0.43 4.11
N ALA A 68 -24.56 -1.26 4.48
CA ALA A 68 -25.69 -0.85 5.28
C ALA A 68 -25.30 -0.46 6.72
N ASN A 69 -24.18 -0.99 7.22
CA ASN A 69 -23.63 -0.57 8.50
C ASN A 69 -22.74 0.66 8.28
N TYR A 70 -23.16 1.81 8.83
CA TYR A 70 -22.45 3.08 8.67
C TYR A 70 -20.94 3.00 9.02
N LYS A 71 -20.60 2.29 10.09
CA LYS A 71 -19.21 2.19 10.55
C LYS A 71 -18.33 1.39 9.57
N LEU A 72 -18.85 0.29 9.05
CA LEU A 72 -18.17 -0.52 8.04
C LEU A 72 -18.11 0.18 6.67
N ALA A 73 -19.22 0.82 6.26
CA ALA A 73 -19.27 1.61 5.03
C ALA A 73 -18.22 2.72 5.04
N LEU A 74 -18.12 3.45 6.15
CA LEU A 74 -17.14 4.51 6.32
C LEU A 74 -15.72 3.97 6.30
N PHE A 75 -15.46 2.84 6.97
CA PHE A 75 -14.15 2.17 6.94
C PHE A 75 -13.76 1.76 5.51
N PHE A 76 -14.65 1.11 4.75
CA PHE A 76 -14.38 0.71 3.38
C PHE A 76 -14.13 1.91 2.45
N LEU A 77 -14.87 3.00 2.62
CA LEU A 77 -14.66 4.23 1.88
C LEU A 77 -13.25 4.82 2.14
N PHE A 78 -12.84 4.91 3.40
CA PHE A 78 -11.51 5.40 3.74
C PHE A 78 -10.41 4.43 3.29
N SER A 79 -10.68 3.13 3.29
CA SER A 79 -9.76 2.12 2.74
C SER A 79 -9.53 2.32 1.24
N MET A 80 -10.57 2.68 0.49
CA MET A 80 -10.45 3.04 -0.93
C MET A 80 -9.57 4.27 -1.14
N PHE A 81 -9.79 5.34 -0.39
CA PHE A 81 -8.97 6.54 -0.50
C PHE A 81 -7.51 6.29 -0.09
N LEU A 82 -7.27 5.46 0.92
CA LEU A 82 -5.91 5.11 1.30
C LEU A 82 -5.24 4.19 0.27
N GLY A 83 -5.99 3.31 -0.37
CA GLY A 83 -5.54 2.52 -1.51
C GLY A 83 -5.10 3.39 -2.70
N ALA A 84 -5.79 4.52 -2.91
CA ALA A 84 -5.33 5.52 -3.88
C ALA A 84 -3.96 6.11 -3.48
N ALA A 85 -3.75 6.47 -2.22
CA ALA A 85 -2.44 6.96 -1.73
C ALA A 85 -1.32 5.93 -1.93
N LEU A 86 -1.58 4.64 -1.68
CA LEU A 86 -0.66 3.55 -1.97
C LEU A 86 -0.31 3.49 -3.46
N GLN A 87 -1.31 3.60 -4.33
CA GLN A 87 -1.11 3.56 -5.78
C GLN A 87 -0.27 4.73 -6.29
N LEU A 88 -0.43 5.93 -5.72
CA LEU A 88 0.40 7.09 -6.05
C LEU A 88 1.89 6.83 -5.80
N THR A 89 2.21 6.23 -4.65
CA THR A 89 3.59 5.85 -4.34
C THR A 89 4.14 4.81 -5.32
N ASN A 90 3.36 3.78 -5.61
CA ASN A 90 3.78 2.68 -6.50
C ASN A 90 3.98 3.16 -7.93
N ALA A 91 3.13 4.07 -8.41
CA ALA A 91 3.21 4.59 -9.78
C ALA A 91 4.33 5.63 -9.97
N TYR A 92 4.56 6.47 -8.97
CA TYR A 92 5.40 7.66 -9.16
C TYR A 92 6.68 7.67 -8.35
N GLY A 93 6.86 6.80 -7.36
CA GLY A 93 8.03 6.83 -6.49
C GLY A 93 9.37 6.61 -7.21
N ASP A 94 9.45 5.60 -8.07
CA ASP A 94 10.68 5.34 -8.85
C ASP A 94 10.85 6.34 -10.00
N VAL A 95 9.75 6.72 -10.66
CA VAL A 95 9.73 7.72 -11.74
C VAL A 95 10.23 9.07 -11.24
N TYR A 96 9.85 9.47 -10.03
CA TYR A 96 10.31 10.69 -9.38
C TYR A 96 11.83 10.72 -9.27
N LEU A 97 12.45 9.68 -8.76
CA LEU A 97 13.90 9.60 -8.64
C LEU A 97 14.59 9.50 -10.00
N ASP A 98 13.99 8.78 -10.95
CA ASP A 98 14.55 8.60 -12.29
C ASP A 98 14.52 9.91 -13.10
N ASP A 99 13.53 10.76 -12.92
CA ASP A 99 13.42 12.06 -13.61
C ASP A 99 14.55 13.03 -13.24
N PHE A 100 15.20 12.88 -12.07
CA PHE A 100 16.39 13.66 -11.71
C PHE A 100 17.59 13.41 -12.64
N LYS A 101 17.61 12.32 -13.42
CA LYS A 101 18.64 12.08 -14.46
C LYS A 101 18.67 13.18 -15.53
N ARG A 102 17.56 13.89 -15.73
CA ARG A 102 17.46 14.99 -16.68
C ARG A 102 18.22 16.25 -16.24
N LEU A 103 18.52 16.35 -14.94
CA LEU A 103 19.23 17.47 -14.38
C LEU A 103 20.74 17.17 -14.37
N PRO A 104 21.58 17.98 -15.03
CA PRO A 104 23.03 17.76 -15.10
C PRO A 104 23.69 17.61 -13.72
N GLU A 105 23.15 18.32 -12.72
CA GLU A 105 23.63 18.29 -11.34
C GLU A 105 23.51 16.92 -10.67
N TYR A 106 22.50 16.12 -11.06
CA TYR A 106 22.20 14.82 -10.43
C TYR A 106 22.39 13.62 -11.35
N SER A 107 22.76 13.83 -12.62
CA SER A 107 22.89 12.76 -13.64
C SER A 107 23.83 11.64 -13.21
N ASP A 108 24.92 11.98 -12.53
CA ASP A 108 25.96 11.03 -12.05
C ASP A 108 25.76 10.58 -10.59
N SER A 109 24.68 11.04 -9.94
CA SER A 109 24.37 10.65 -8.57
C SER A 109 24.07 9.16 -8.47
N LEU A 110 24.71 8.48 -7.51
CA LEU A 110 24.44 7.07 -7.21
C LEU A 110 22.96 6.83 -6.84
N VAL A 111 22.33 7.81 -6.19
CA VAL A 111 20.91 7.75 -5.81
C VAL A 111 20.01 7.65 -7.04
N VAL A 112 20.30 8.44 -8.05
CA VAL A 112 19.53 8.47 -9.30
C VAL A 112 19.85 7.26 -10.16
N LYS A 113 21.12 6.85 -10.21
CA LYS A 113 21.54 5.64 -10.92
C LYS A 113 20.92 4.37 -10.35
N TYR A 114 20.76 4.31 -9.04
CA TYR A 114 20.21 3.17 -8.30
C TYR A 114 18.90 3.53 -7.57
N SER A 115 18.01 4.27 -8.23
CA SER A 115 16.72 4.72 -7.68
C SER A 115 15.92 3.59 -7.02
N THR A 116 15.86 2.44 -7.69
CA THR A 116 15.18 1.25 -7.18
C THR A 116 15.81 0.72 -5.88
N LEU A 117 17.15 0.86 -5.70
CA LEU A 117 17.80 0.49 -4.44
C LEU A 117 17.37 1.39 -3.29
N ILE A 118 17.31 2.70 -3.54
CA ILE A 118 16.81 3.66 -2.54
C ILE A 118 15.35 3.35 -2.19
N MET A 119 14.51 3.09 -3.19
CA MET A 119 13.12 2.72 -2.95
C MET A 119 12.99 1.38 -2.20
N SER A 120 13.96 0.46 -2.29
CA SER A 120 13.95 -0.80 -1.55
C SER A 120 14.10 -0.63 -0.03
N ILE A 121 14.58 0.52 0.45
CA ILE A 121 14.59 0.87 1.87
C ILE A 121 13.16 0.81 2.43
N SER A 122 12.16 1.18 1.62
CA SER A 122 10.75 1.07 2.00
C SER A 122 10.35 -0.36 2.33
N GLN A 123 10.82 -1.34 1.56
CA GLN A 123 10.53 -2.76 1.77
C GLN A 123 11.20 -3.32 3.03
N VAL A 124 12.42 -2.87 3.31
CA VAL A 124 13.13 -3.24 4.55
C VAL A 124 12.40 -2.66 5.75
N SER A 125 12.03 -1.38 5.66
CA SER A 125 11.29 -0.70 6.70
C SER A 125 9.93 -1.36 6.99
N GLU A 126 9.19 -1.75 5.93
CA GLU A 126 7.94 -2.49 6.02
C GLU A 126 8.12 -3.77 6.86
N THR A 127 9.13 -4.56 6.55
CA THR A 127 9.43 -5.80 7.30
C THR A 127 9.70 -5.54 8.79
N LEU A 128 10.39 -4.45 9.12
CA LEU A 128 10.69 -4.09 10.51
C LEU A 128 9.44 -3.57 11.24
N PHE A 129 8.63 -2.74 10.60
CA PHE A 129 7.43 -2.19 11.23
C PHE A 129 6.33 -3.23 11.45
N ILE A 130 6.22 -4.27 10.59
CA ILE A 130 5.31 -5.40 10.84
C ILE A 130 5.57 -6.02 12.23
N LEU A 131 6.83 -6.18 12.62
CA LEU A 131 7.19 -6.73 13.94
C LEU A 131 6.78 -5.80 15.10
N ALA A 132 6.67 -4.51 14.86
CA ALA A 132 6.29 -3.54 15.87
C ALA A 132 4.75 -3.39 16.02
N ILE A 133 3.95 -3.81 15.04
CA ILE A 133 2.49 -3.65 15.03
C ILE A 133 1.81 -4.19 16.29
N PRO A 134 2.12 -5.40 16.83
CA PRO A 134 1.47 -5.91 18.03
C PRO A 134 1.66 -4.97 19.23
N PHE A 135 2.83 -4.35 19.36
CA PHE A 135 3.10 -3.38 20.43
C PHE A 135 2.21 -2.14 20.29
N PHE A 136 2.11 -1.57 19.07
CA PHE A 136 1.29 -0.39 18.81
C PHE A 136 -0.21 -0.68 18.98
N LEU A 137 -0.69 -1.82 18.51
CA LEU A 137 -2.08 -2.23 18.67
C LEU A 137 -2.48 -2.39 20.14
N LYS A 138 -1.64 -3.09 20.95
CA LYS A 138 -1.89 -3.27 22.37
C LYS A 138 -1.93 -1.95 23.13
N ARG A 139 -1.05 -1.00 22.77
CA ARG A 139 -0.94 0.27 23.49
C ARG A 139 -1.95 1.31 23.04
N PHE A 140 -2.23 1.43 21.75
CA PHE A 140 -3.01 2.54 21.19
C PHE A 140 -4.37 2.09 20.63
N GLY A 141 -4.53 0.82 20.30
CA GLY A 141 -5.73 0.25 19.71
C GLY A 141 -5.88 0.53 18.20
N ILE A 142 -6.83 -0.14 17.59
CA ILE A 142 -7.03 -0.23 16.14
C ILE A 142 -7.13 1.17 15.49
N LYS A 143 -8.02 2.05 15.98
CA LYS A 143 -8.23 3.38 15.38
C LYS A 143 -6.97 4.24 15.39
N GLN A 144 -6.23 4.25 16.50
CA GLN A 144 -5.04 5.10 16.63
C GLN A 144 -3.91 4.60 15.74
N VAL A 145 -3.76 3.28 15.60
CA VAL A 145 -2.77 2.68 14.70
C VAL A 145 -3.09 2.98 13.24
N MET A 146 -4.38 2.93 12.84
CA MET A 146 -4.81 3.40 11.52
C MET A 146 -4.49 4.89 11.31
N LEU A 147 -4.74 5.75 12.30
CA LEU A 147 -4.42 7.17 12.21
C LEU A 147 -2.91 7.42 12.10
N LEU A 148 -2.09 6.66 12.83
CA LEU A 148 -0.62 6.73 12.70
C LEU A 148 -0.18 6.39 11.27
N SER A 149 -0.77 5.37 10.67
CA SER A 149 -0.56 5.05 9.25
C SER A 149 -0.89 6.22 8.33
N MET A 150 -2.06 6.83 8.53
CA MET A 150 -2.51 7.94 7.68
C MET A 150 -1.61 9.18 7.83
N VAL A 151 -1.17 9.49 9.05
CA VAL A 151 -0.16 10.54 9.30
C VAL A 151 1.17 10.21 8.63
N ALA A 152 1.57 8.93 8.65
CA ALA A 152 2.77 8.49 7.95
C ALA A 152 2.69 8.71 6.42
N TRP A 153 1.51 8.56 5.80
CA TRP A 153 1.31 8.94 4.40
C TRP A 153 1.49 10.43 4.14
N VAL A 154 0.98 11.29 5.04
CA VAL A 154 1.20 12.74 4.95
C VAL A 154 2.69 13.07 5.02
N LEU A 155 3.40 12.48 5.99
CA LEU A 155 4.84 12.68 6.15
C LEU A 155 5.62 12.16 4.93
N ARG A 156 5.26 10.97 4.42
CA ARG A 156 5.92 10.40 3.24
C ARG A 156 5.87 11.34 2.05
N PHE A 157 4.68 11.81 1.70
CA PHE A 157 4.50 12.70 0.55
C PHE A 157 5.11 14.08 0.79
N GLY A 158 4.99 14.63 2.01
CA GLY A 158 5.63 15.88 2.39
C GLY A 158 7.15 15.82 2.29
N LEU A 159 7.76 14.75 2.76
CA LEU A 159 9.21 14.52 2.65
C LEU A 159 9.67 14.36 1.19
N PHE A 160 8.87 13.71 0.33
CA PHE A 160 9.17 13.64 -1.09
C PHE A 160 9.03 15.00 -1.79
N ALA A 161 8.10 15.84 -1.36
CA ALA A 161 7.92 17.17 -1.94
C ALA A 161 9.17 18.06 -1.79
N TYR A 162 9.89 17.92 -0.67
CA TYR A 162 11.09 18.72 -0.37
C TYR A 162 12.40 17.95 -0.54
N GLY A 163 12.33 16.63 -0.79
CA GLY A 163 13.50 15.78 -1.02
C GLY A 163 14.14 16.02 -2.39
N ASN A 164 15.45 15.83 -2.47
CA ASN A 164 16.21 15.80 -3.71
C ASN A 164 17.43 14.88 -3.55
N PRO A 165 18.09 14.43 -4.65
CA PRO A 165 19.27 13.55 -4.56
C PRO A 165 20.53 14.17 -3.96
N GLY A 166 20.55 15.48 -3.71
CA GLY A 166 21.64 16.19 -3.06
C GLY A 166 21.40 16.39 -1.56
N ASP A 167 21.34 17.63 -1.10
CA ASP A 167 21.18 17.97 0.32
C ASP A 167 19.86 17.48 0.93
N GLY A 168 18.84 17.25 0.11
CA GLY A 168 17.54 16.70 0.51
C GLY A 168 17.45 15.18 0.53
N LEU A 169 18.54 14.45 0.29
CA LEU A 169 18.54 12.98 0.23
C LEU A 169 18.03 12.34 1.53
N TRP A 170 18.36 12.92 2.68
CA TRP A 170 17.87 12.43 3.96
C TRP A 170 16.34 12.43 4.06
N MET A 171 15.66 13.38 3.41
CA MET A 171 14.18 13.43 3.37
C MET A 171 13.64 12.26 2.56
N ILE A 172 14.26 11.93 1.43
CA ILE A 172 13.91 10.76 0.62
C ILE A 172 14.08 9.47 1.43
N ILE A 173 15.20 9.31 2.13
CA ILE A 173 15.48 8.14 2.96
C ILE A 173 14.47 8.02 4.11
N VAL A 174 14.22 9.11 4.83
CA VAL A 174 13.23 9.13 5.93
C VAL A 174 11.83 8.84 5.38
N SER A 175 11.46 9.37 4.22
CA SER A 175 10.21 9.04 3.53
C SER A 175 10.09 7.52 3.25
N CYS A 176 11.16 6.88 2.79
CA CYS A 176 11.18 5.43 2.58
C CYS A 176 11.06 4.64 3.89
N ILE A 177 11.65 5.11 4.98
CA ILE A 177 11.49 4.49 6.30
C ILE A 177 10.04 4.63 6.82
N VAL A 178 9.46 5.81 6.69
CA VAL A 178 8.08 6.08 7.14
C VAL A 178 7.05 5.24 6.37
N TYR A 179 7.37 4.83 5.15
CA TYR A 179 6.49 4.00 4.33
C TYR A 179 6.11 2.67 5.00
N GLY A 180 7.03 2.01 5.69
CA GLY A 180 6.74 0.75 6.38
C GLY A 180 5.60 0.90 7.39
N MET A 181 5.57 2.03 8.12
CA MET A 181 4.46 2.34 9.02
C MET A 181 3.20 2.76 8.24
N ALA A 182 3.36 3.47 7.13
CA ALA A 182 2.25 4.00 6.36
C ALA A 182 1.37 2.90 5.76
N PHE A 183 1.96 1.82 5.28
CA PHE A 183 1.23 0.75 4.61
C PHE A 183 0.68 -0.30 5.60
N ASP A 184 1.56 -0.91 6.39
CA ASP A 184 1.20 -2.08 7.19
C ASP A 184 0.32 -1.77 8.38
N PHE A 185 0.50 -0.62 9.01
CA PHE A 185 -0.31 -0.24 10.16
C PHE A 185 -1.79 -0.13 9.79
N PHE A 186 -2.11 0.38 8.60
CA PHE A 186 -3.51 0.41 8.16
C PHE A 186 -4.01 -0.96 7.73
N ASN A 187 -3.22 -1.70 6.96
CA ASN A 187 -3.64 -3.00 6.42
C ASN A 187 -3.93 -4.00 7.54
N ILE A 188 -3.01 -4.15 8.48
CA ILE A 188 -3.15 -5.13 9.57
C ILE A 188 -4.22 -4.67 10.57
N SER A 189 -4.25 -3.39 10.95
CA SER A 189 -5.31 -2.86 11.81
C SER A 189 -6.68 -2.90 11.14
N GLY A 190 -6.75 -2.69 9.83
CA GLY A 190 -7.98 -2.77 9.03
C GLY A 190 -8.50 -4.19 8.94
N SER A 191 -7.62 -5.15 8.70
CA SER A 191 -7.96 -6.56 8.71
C SER A 191 -8.50 -6.99 10.07
N LEU A 192 -7.84 -6.59 11.16
CA LEU A 192 -8.28 -6.84 12.53
C LEU A 192 -9.63 -6.17 12.83
N PHE A 193 -9.84 -4.93 12.35
CA PHE A 193 -11.12 -4.25 12.49
C PHE A 193 -12.26 -5.00 11.78
N VAL A 194 -12.02 -5.47 10.57
CA VAL A 194 -13.02 -6.27 9.81
C VAL A 194 -13.29 -7.57 10.55
N GLU A 195 -12.26 -8.26 11.04
CA GLU A 195 -12.39 -9.51 11.77
C GLU A 195 -13.25 -9.38 13.02
N THR A 196 -13.01 -8.36 13.83
CA THR A 196 -13.74 -8.11 15.08
C THR A 196 -15.11 -7.47 14.89
N SER A 197 -15.40 -6.91 13.71
CA SER A 197 -16.66 -6.20 13.40
C SER A 197 -17.61 -6.99 12.53
N THR A 198 -17.27 -8.22 12.12
CA THR A 198 -18.09 -9.06 11.24
C THR A 198 -18.27 -10.47 11.79
N ASP A 199 -19.42 -11.07 11.50
CA ASP A 199 -19.71 -12.46 11.86
C ASP A 199 -18.79 -13.43 11.12
N SER A 200 -18.48 -14.56 11.76
CA SER A 200 -17.58 -15.60 11.21
C SER A 200 -18.03 -16.11 9.83
N THR A 201 -19.34 -16.14 9.56
CA THR A 201 -19.92 -16.64 8.32
C THR A 201 -19.59 -15.79 7.09
N ILE A 202 -19.43 -14.46 7.27
CA ILE A 202 -19.15 -13.50 6.18
C ILE A 202 -17.76 -12.88 6.28
N ARG A 203 -16.97 -13.24 7.29
CA ARG A 203 -15.66 -12.64 7.58
C ARG A 203 -14.71 -12.70 6.40
N SER A 204 -14.57 -13.86 5.76
CA SER A 204 -13.71 -14.02 4.59
C SER A 204 -14.13 -13.13 3.41
N SER A 205 -15.44 -13.02 3.16
CA SER A 205 -15.98 -12.12 2.13
C SER A 205 -15.79 -10.64 2.49
N ALA A 206 -15.87 -10.29 3.77
CA ALA A 206 -15.61 -8.93 4.26
C ALA A 206 -14.12 -8.55 4.12
N GLN A 207 -13.19 -9.48 4.38
CA GLN A 207 -11.76 -9.29 4.10
C GLN A 207 -11.51 -9.12 2.60
N GLY A 208 -12.16 -9.92 1.77
CA GLY A 208 -12.11 -9.76 0.31
C GLY A 208 -12.62 -8.39 -0.15
N LEU A 209 -13.72 -7.90 0.44
CA LEU A 209 -14.25 -6.55 0.17
C LEU A 209 -13.25 -5.46 0.60
N PHE A 210 -12.62 -5.60 1.76
CA PHE A 210 -11.57 -4.67 2.21
C PHE A 210 -10.41 -4.61 1.21
N MET A 211 -9.91 -5.75 0.75
CA MET A 211 -8.85 -5.81 -0.26
C MET A 211 -9.31 -5.24 -1.61
N MET A 212 -10.55 -5.47 -2.01
CA MET A 212 -11.11 -4.92 -3.24
C MET A 212 -11.24 -3.39 -3.15
N MET A 213 -11.66 -2.84 -2.01
CA MET A 213 -11.73 -1.39 -1.81
C MET A 213 -10.35 -0.74 -1.84
N THR A 214 -9.34 -1.37 -1.20
CA THR A 214 -7.98 -0.82 -1.14
C THR A 214 -7.23 -1.00 -2.46
N ASN A 215 -7.06 -2.25 -2.90
CA ASN A 215 -6.17 -2.61 -4.03
C ASN A 215 -6.90 -2.66 -5.38
N GLY A 216 -8.25 -2.69 -5.37
CA GLY A 216 -9.07 -2.61 -6.58
C GLY A 216 -9.54 -1.19 -6.85
N PHE A 217 -10.64 -0.78 -6.23
CA PHE A 217 -11.22 0.54 -6.45
C PHE A 217 -10.29 1.70 -6.09
N GLY A 218 -9.52 1.57 -4.99
CA GLY A 218 -8.52 2.56 -4.59
C GLY A 218 -7.43 2.73 -5.64
N ALA A 219 -6.91 1.62 -6.17
CA ALA A 219 -5.88 1.66 -7.21
C ALA A 219 -6.42 2.26 -8.52
N ILE A 220 -7.63 1.89 -8.95
CA ILE A 220 -8.26 2.45 -10.17
C ILE A 220 -8.48 3.94 -9.99
N PHE A 221 -9.11 4.34 -8.89
CA PHE A 221 -9.37 5.75 -8.59
C PHE A 221 -8.07 6.55 -8.51
N GLY A 222 -7.08 6.05 -7.78
CA GLY A 222 -5.77 6.69 -7.63
C GLY A 222 -5.03 6.84 -8.96
N SER A 223 -5.00 5.80 -9.80
CA SER A 223 -4.33 5.82 -11.09
C SER A 223 -4.97 6.79 -12.07
N ILE A 224 -6.30 6.74 -12.23
CA ILE A 224 -7.02 7.59 -13.19
C ILE A 224 -6.94 9.06 -12.78
N THR A 225 -7.25 9.36 -11.50
CA THR A 225 -7.28 10.75 -11.04
C THR A 225 -5.89 11.36 -11.02
N SER A 226 -4.88 10.63 -10.53
CA SER A 226 -3.50 11.16 -10.50
C SER A 226 -2.94 11.34 -11.90
N GLY A 227 -3.14 10.37 -12.79
CA GLY A 227 -2.69 10.47 -14.18
C GLY A 227 -3.26 11.71 -14.86
N TYR A 228 -4.58 11.91 -14.76
CA TYR A 228 -5.24 13.09 -15.35
C TYR A 228 -4.75 14.40 -14.73
N VAL A 229 -4.66 14.48 -13.41
CA VAL A 229 -4.25 15.71 -12.69
C VAL A 229 -2.78 16.05 -12.98
N ILE A 230 -1.88 15.07 -12.94
CA ILE A 230 -0.46 15.30 -13.22
C ILE A 230 -0.25 15.74 -14.66
N GLU A 231 -0.83 15.02 -15.61
CA GLU A 231 -0.69 15.33 -17.04
C GLU A 231 -1.19 16.74 -17.36
N LYS A 232 -2.36 17.10 -16.84
CA LYS A 232 -3.04 18.35 -17.19
C LYS A 232 -2.49 19.58 -16.48
N TYR A 233 -2.07 19.43 -15.21
CA TYR A 233 -1.77 20.60 -14.36
C TYR A 233 -0.30 20.69 -13.93
N PHE A 234 0.43 19.58 -13.90
CA PHE A 234 1.78 19.53 -13.33
C PHE A 234 2.84 19.03 -14.33
N THR A 235 2.48 18.82 -15.58
CA THR A 235 3.42 18.46 -16.66
C THR A 235 3.57 19.63 -17.61
N THR A 236 4.81 20.04 -17.85
CA THR A 236 5.18 21.13 -18.75
C THR A 236 6.19 20.63 -19.78
N SER A 237 6.56 21.46 -20.75
CA SER A 237 7.64 21.15 -21.71
C SER A 237 9.00 20.91 -21.02
N ALA A 238 9.21 21.44 -19.82
CA ALA A 238 10.42 21.26 -19.03
C ALA A 238 10.40 19.96 -18.19
N GLY A 239 9.27 19.26 -18.07
CA GLY A 239 9.08 18.07 -17.28
C GLY A 239 7.96 18.20 -16.27
N LYS A 240 7.94 17.29 -15.28
CA LYS A 240 6.95 17.27 -14.21
C LYS A 240 7.40 18.13 -13.02
N ASP A 241 6.48 18.91 -12.47
CA ASP A 241 6.71 19.64 -11.20
C ASP A 241 6.50 18.70 -10.01
N TRP A 242 7.55 17.93 -9.67
CA TRP A 242 7.51 16.95 -8.60
C TRP A 242 7.22 17.53 -7.23
N HIS A 243 7.70 18.76 -6.97
CA HIS A 243 7.42 19.43 -5.70
C HIS A 243 5.92 19.62 -5.49
N THR A 244 5.24 20.22 -6.46
CA THR A 244 3.79 20.48 -6.38
C THR A 244 2.98 19.18 -6.45
N ILE A 245 3.43 18.19 -7.21
CA ILE A 245 2.79 16.85 -7.27
C ILE A 245 2.78 16.22 -5.87
N TRP A 246 3.93 16.07 -5.24
CA TRP A 246 4.02 15.43 -3.93
C TRP A 246 3.33 16.23 -2.83
N LEU A 247 3.39 17.57 -2.90
CA LEU A 247 2.68 18.44 -1.96
C LEU A 247 1.16 18.27 -2.09
N SER A 248 0.65 18.17 -3.31
CA SER A 248 -0.79 17.90 -3.57
C SER A 248 -1.22 16.55 -2.98
N PHE A 249 -0.36 15.52 -3.08
CA PHE A 249 -0.62 14.22 -2.48
C PHE A 249 -0.54 14.25 -0.94
N ALA A 250 0.35 15.06 -0.38
CA ALA A 250 0.42 15.27 1.06
C ALA A 250 -0.85 15.96 1.59
N ILE A 251 -1.36 16.97 0.87
CA ILE A 251 -2.62 17.65 1.20
C ILE A 251 -3.81 16.66 1.10
N TYR A 252 -3.87 15.87 0.03
CA TYR A 252 -4.87 14.82 -0.12
C TYR A 252 -4.86 13.85 1.08
N ALA A 253 -3.69 13.32 1.45
CA ALA A 253 -3.55 12.42 2.59
C ALA A 253 -3.94 13.11 3.91
N LEU A 254 -3.59 14.39 4.09
CA LEU A 254 -3.95 15.17 5.27
C LEU A 254 -5.46 15.33 5.41
N VAL A 255 -6.15 15.70 4.31
CA VAL A 255 -7.63 15.86 4.30
C VAL A 255 -8.31 14.56 4.68
N ILE A 256 -7.87 13.43 4.11
CA ILE A 256 -8.43 12.11 4.44
C ILE A 256 -8.15 11.75 5.91
N THR A 257 -6.94 12.03 6.41
CA THR A 257 -6.57 11.78 7.81
C THR A 257 -7.47 12.54 8.77
N ILE A 258 -7.69 13.83 8.52
CA ILE A 258 -8.58 14.67 9.34
C ILE A 258 -10.02 14.16 9.27
N ALA A 259 -10.51 13.86 8.07
CA ALA A 259 -11.85 13.32 7.89
C ALA A 259 -12.02 11.98 8.63
N PHE A 260 -11.05 11.07 8.52
CA PHE A 260 -11.09 9.79 9.25
C PHE A 260 -11.10 10.01 10.77
N ALA A 261 -10.27 10.90 11.29
CA ALA A 261 -10.20 11.18 12.71
C ALA A 261 -11.55 11.65 13.28
N ILE A 262 -12.27 12.50 12.50
CA ILE A 262 -13.57 13.08 12.90
C ILE A 262 -14.71 12.05 12.76
N PHE A 263 -14.82 11.42 11.61
CA PHE A 263 -15.98 10.58 11.26
C PHE A 263 -15.86 9.14 11.74
N PHE A 264 -14.67 8.55 11.73
CA PHE A 264 -14.49 7.17 12.16
C PHE A 264 -14.35 7.07 13.68
N LYS A 265 -15.37 6.51 14.34
CA LYS A 265 -15.39 6.33 15.80
C LYS A 265 -15.24 4.87 16.15
N HIS A 266 -14.15 4.52 16.84
CA HIS A 266 -13.93 3.18 17.38
C HIS A 266 -13.27 3.31 18.76
N LYS A 267 -13.85 2.67 19.78
CA LYS A 267 -13.28 2.62 21.14
C LYS A 267 -12.27 1.48 21.20
N HIS A 268 -11.15 1.72 21.83
CA HIS A 268 -10.17 0.67 22.10
C HIS A 268 -10.74 -0.32 23.10
N ASN A 269 -10.74 -1.61 22.74
CA ASN A 269 -11.08 -2.71 23.61
C ASN A 269 -9.90 -3.72 23.58
N PRO A 270 -9.16 -3.89 24.68
CA PRO A 270 -8.01 -4.81 24.72
C PRO A 270 -8.37 -6.25 24.35
N ALA A 271 -9.62 -6.69 24.64
CA ALA A 271 -10.08 -8.03 24.32
C ALA A 271 -10.13 -8.32 22.81
N ASP A 272 -10.33 -7.28 21.97
CA ASP A 272 -10.33 -7.43 20.50
C ASP A 272 -8.96 -7.87 19.97
N ILE A 273 -7.90 -7.62 20.74
CA ILE A 273 -6.51 -7.92 20.33
C ILE A 273 -6.06 -9.28 20.87
N GLU A 274 -6.56 -9.69 22.02
CA GLU A 274 -6.20 -10.98 22.64
C GLU A 274 -6.78 -12.18 21.87
N GLN A 275 -7.94 -12.01 21.24
CA GLN A 275 -8.60 -13.07 20.48
C GLN A 275 -7.87 -13.48 19.18
N VAL A 276 -6.94 -12.67 18.70
CA VAL A 276 -6.20 -12.90 17.43
C VAL A 276 -4.80 -13.49 17.66
N GLY A 277 -4.39 -13.63 18.92
CA GLY A 277 -3.07 -14.15 19.31
C GLY A 277 -3.02 -15.68 19.55
N HIS A 278 -4.06 -16.41 19.15
CA HIS A 278 -4.12 -17.88 19.30
C HIS A 278 -4.35 -18.56 17.98
#